data_2aadbb8762168d39d7e572b80359a22f
#
_entry.id   2aadbb8762168d39d7e572b80359a22f
#
_cell.length_a   1.000
_cell.length_b   1.000
_cell.length_c   1.000
_cell.angle_alpha   90.00
_cell.angle_beta   90.00
_cell.angle_gamma   90.00
#
_symmetry.space_group_name_H-M   'P 1'
#
loop_
_entity.id
_entity.type
_entity.pdbx_description
1 polymer ?
#
loop_
_entity_poly.entity_id
_entity_poly.type
_entity_poly.pdbx_seq_one_letter_code
_entity_poly.pdbx_strand_id
1 'polypeptide(L)'
;NDLPEKDCFMTTEVGRESFVIIRGEGKELRAFYNVCQHRGTILVNEDFGKQKRWGCPYHAWIYNNDGTLHSIPGRETFREEVLCHHSLDMAPVHVATFKGFIFITMNPDPVPLEDYLGERFRAMLEPYDLENFIRLYDIRQEWTVNWKLAMEAFIEGYHVTAVHHQTLTPVLDDYYVQHDMYDNGHGRSIFPFCQPAPSYLNGIGRDLQNPNEGMMAFLDSAGLEPQEYPSDWRDVKRAVVDGKRRNEQKLGFDYSAFTDDQLVDDWNMSFFPFATFNLHPEGVLFQRWMPDAIDPRKTHYSLQIYAMKGECKIPFYMPIDPAADRTGKEVLPVTRVPGMGGEACGPVVMEDVAFIERFQQGAESRGFKGAVMGEQEVRVRRFYDEYYKYMTCLLYTSDA
;
A
#
# COMPACT_ATOMS: atom_id res chain seq x y z
N ASN A 1 13.51 1.25 -4.75
CA ASN A 1 14.13 1.42 -6.08
C ASN A 1 13.63 2.65 -6.85
N ASP A 2 12.56 3.33 -6.37
CA ASP A 2 12.00 4.49 -7.08
C ASP A 2 12.93 5.70 -7.05
N LEU A 3 13.78 5.79 -6.04
CA LEU A 3 14.80 6.83 -5.88
C LEU A 3 16.20 6.21 -5.75
N PRO A 4 16.75 5.55 -6.80
CA PRO A 4 17.94 4.72 -6.70
C PRO A 4 19.22 5.50 -6.41
N GLU A 5 19.32 6.73 -6.88
CA GLU A 5 20.55 7.52 -6.80
C GLU A 5 20.28 9.01 -6.54
N LYS A 6 21.33 9.76 -6.24
CA LYS A 6 21.29 11.21 -6.07
C LYS A 6 20.56 11.91 -7.22
N ASP A 7 19.79 12.93 -6.88
CA ASP A 7 18.99 13.77 -7.77
C ASP A 7 17.77 13.05 -8.38
N CYS A 8 17.53 11.77 -8.06
CA CYS A 8 16.27 11.11 -8.37
C CYS A 8 15.16 11.67 -7.48
N PHE A 9 14.01 11.92 -8.07
CA PHE A 9 12.84 12.44 -7.38
C PHE A 9 11.58 11.65 -7.72
N MET A 10 10.60 11.77 -6.84
CA MET A 10 9.21 11.35 -7.08
C MET A 10 8.26 12.42 -6.58
N THR A 11 7.07 12.47 -7.18
CA THR A 11 5.97 13.31 -6.69
C THR A 11 4.87 12.46 -6.07
N THR A 12 4.15 13.05 -5.12
CA THR A 12 2.96 12.43 -4.52
C THR A 12 1.99 13.51 -4.08
N GLU A 13 0.71 13.15 -4.01
CA GLU A 13 -0.36 14.04 -3.55
C GLU A 13 -0.99 13.50 -2.27
N VAL A 14 -1.33 14.38 -1.34
CA VAL A 14 -2.09 14.08 -0.14
C VAL A 14 -3.15 15.17 0.06
N GLY A 15 -4.40 14.83 -0.18
CA GLY A 15 -5.47 15.82 -0.20
C GLY A 15 -5.23 16.88 -1.27
N ARG A 16 -5.12 18.14 -0.87
CA ARG A 16 -4.87 19.27 -1.78
C ARG A 16 -3.40 19.57 -2.03
N GLU A 17 -2.52 18.92 -1.30
CA GLU A 17 -1.11 19.23 -1.31
C GLU A 17 -0.35 18.31 -2.24
N SER A 18 0.52 18.90 -3.06
CA SER A 18 1.48 18.19 -3.89
C SER A 18 2.87 18.26 -3.26
N PHE A 19 3.59 17.15 -3.26
CA PHE A 19 4.92 17.04 -2.69
C PHE A 19 5.91 16.53 -3.72
N VAL A 20 7.16 16.99 -3.60
CA VAL A 20 8.31 16.40 -4.28
C VAL A 20 9.27 15.84 -3.25
N ILE A 21 9.64 14.58 -3.44
CA ILE A 21 10.57 13.85 -2.59
C ILE A 21 11.80 13.57 -3.42
N ILE A 22 12.98 13.89 -2.91
CA ILE A 22 14.23 13.79 -3.63
C ILE A 22 15.32 13.10 -2.81
N ARG A 23 16.14 12.32 -3.48
CA ARG A 23 17.35 11.75 -2.88
C ARG A 23 18.50 12.74 -2.99
N GLY A 24 18.98 13.20 -1.84
CA GLY A 24 20.15 14.08 -1.70
C GLY A 24 21.47 13.34 -1.83
N GLU A 25 22.55 14.03 -1.40
CA GLU A 25 23.86 13.40 -1.24
C GLU A 25 23.82 12.48 -0.01
N GLY A 26 24.57 11.38 -0.03
CA GLY A 26 24.71 10.50 1.13
C GLY A 26 23.48 9.64 1.46
N LYS A 27 22.55 9.49 0.54
CA LYS A 27 21.31 8.71 0.66
C LYS A 27 20.18 9.34 1.48
N GLU A 28 20.35 10.51 2.08
CA GLU A 28 19.23 11.18 2.76
C GLU A 28 18.09 11.50 1.77
N LEU A 29 16.87 11.45 2.26
CA LEU A 29 15.70 11.96 1.54
C LEU A 29 15.34 13.34 2.06
N ARG A 30 14.87 14.17 1.16
CA ARG A 30 14.27 15.47 1.45
C ARG A 30 12.89 15.52 0.80
N ALA A 31 11.98 16.22 1.43
CA ALA A 31 10.63 16.40 0.87
C ALA A 31 10.23 17.87 1.02
N PHE A 32 9.53 18.36 0.01
CA PHE A 32 9.08 19.75 -0.04
C PHE A 32 7.66 19.79 -0.59
N TYR A 33 6.91 20.84 -0.21
CA TYR A 33 5.73 21.22 -0.98
C TYR A 33 6.13 21.54 -2.41
N ASN A 34 5.48 20.94 -3.37
CA ASN A 34 5.78 21.07 -4.80
C ASN A 34 5.23 22.39 -5.36
N VAL A 35 5.66 23.52 -4.79
CA VAL A 35 5.09 24.83 -5.09
C VAL A 35 6.17 25.92 -5.16
N CYS A 36 6.08 26.76 -6.20
CA CYS A 36 6.93 27.92 -6.37
C CYS A 36 6.51 29.05 -5.42
N GLN A 37 7.45 29.58 -4.64
CA GLN A 37 7.23 30.63 -3.65
C GLN A 37 6.93 32.00 -4.26
N HIS A 38 7.01 32.15 -5.59
CA HIS A 38 6.65 33.40 -6.25
C HIS A 38 5.12 33.59 -6.29
N ARG A 39 4.37 32.69 -6.94
CA ARG A 39 2.93 32.79 -7.16
C ARG A 39 2.20 31.44 -7.11
N GLY A 40 2.77 30.43 -6.45
CA GLY A 40 2.08 29.18 -6.14
C GLY A 40 1.97 28.17 -7.29
N THR A 41 2.76 28.29 -8.35
CA THR A 41 2.75 27.32 -9.44
C THR A 41 3.39 26.00 -9.01
N ILE A 42 2.79 24.87 -9.40
CA ILE A 42 3.41 23.54 -9.25
C ILE A 42 4.71 23.50 -10.06
N LEU A 43 5.77 23.00 -9.46
CA LEU A 43 7.12 22.98 -10.05
C LEU A 43 7.36 21.73 -10.91
N VAL A 44 6.88 20.58 -10.46
CA VAL A 44 7.15 19.26 -11.05
C VAL A 44 5.85 18.51 -11.26
N ASN A 45 5.60 18.02 -12.48
CA ASN A 45 4.39 17.26 -12.82
C ASN A 45 4.66 15.78 -13.11
N GLU A 46 5.93 15.41 -13.26
CA GLU A 46 6.34 14.04 -13.52
C GLU A 46 6.25 13.20 -12.24
N ASP A 47 5.76 11.97 -12.34
CA ASP A 47 5.70 11.04 -11.19
C ASP A 47 7.09 10.69 -10.65
N PHE A 48 8.07 10.54 -11.53
CA PHE A 48 9.46 10.18 -11.25
C PHE A 48 10.40 10.87 -12.22
N GLY A 49 11.63 11.08 -11.79
CA GLY A 49 12.66 11.61 -12.65
C GLY A 49 13.99 11.80 -11.94
N LYS A 50 14.93 12.44 -12.65
CA LYS A 50 16.25 12.82 -12.12
C LYS A 50 16.57 14.25 -12.51
N GLN A 51 16.70 15.13 -11.54
CA GLN A 51 16.88 16.56 -11.80
C GLN A 51 17.64 17.27 -10.68
N LYS A 52 18.62 18.07 -11.04
CA LYS A 52 19.43 18.83 -10.07
C LYS A 52 18.79 20.14 -9.64
N ARG A 53 17.92 20.70 -10.46
CA ARG A 53 17.24 21.97 -10.22
C ARG A 53 15.86 21.97 -10.86
N TRP A 54 14.92 22.66 -10.26
CA TRP A 54 13.57 22.83 -10.78
C TRP A 54 13.33 24.27 -11.20
N GLY A 55 13.01 24.47 -12.48
CA GLY A 55 12.62 25.77 -13.03
C GLY A 55 11.09 25.90 -13.00
N CYS A 56 10.60 26.96 -12.36
CA CYS A 56 9.18 27.26 -12.38
C CYS A 56 8.70 27.51 -13.83
N PRO A 57 7.67 26.80 -14.33
CA PRO A 57 7.22 26.95 -15.70
C PRO A 57 6.58 28.32 -15.99
N TYR A 58 6.25 29.09 -14.95
CA TYR A 58 5.56 30.36 -15.10
C TYR A 58 6.54 31.54 -15.29
N HIS A 59 7.50 31.73 -14.37
CA HIS A 59 8.44 32.88 -14.43
C HIS A 59 9.92 32.48 -14.30
N ALA A 60 10.21 31.19 -14.52
CA ALA A 60 11.57 30.65 -14.49
C ALA A 60 12.38 30.92 -13.19
N TRP A 61 11.69 31.02 -12.04
CA TRP A 61 12.41 30.93 -10.76
C TRP A 61 13.02 29.55 -10.63
N ILE A 62 14.27 29.45 -10.23
CA ILE A 62 14.99 28.19 -10.19
C ILE A 62 15.30 27.83 -8.74
N TYR A 63 15.00 26.58 -8.36
CA TYR A 63 15.29 26.00 -7.06
C TYR A 63 16.33 24.89 -7.19
N ASN A 64 17.24 24.79 -6.24
CA ASN A 64 18.13 23.66 -6.10
C ASN A 64 17.36 22.44 -5.53
N ASN A 65 17.94 21.25 -5.67
CA ASN A 65 17.34 20.02 -5.14
C ASN A 65 17.39 19.90 -3.59
N ASP A 66 18.02 20.85 -2.92
CA ASP A 66 17.97 21.00 -1.46
C ASP A 66 16.85 21.95 -1.01
N GLY A 67 16.01 22.41 -1.95
CA GLY A 67 14.90 23.33 -1.73
C GLY A 67 15.27 24.79 -1.75
N THR A 68 16.57 25.15 -1.74
CA THR A 68 17.01 26.55 -1.72
C THR A 68 16.73 27.25 -3.05
N LEU A 69 16.33 28.52 -2.98
CA LEU A 69 16.14 29.34 -4.17
C LEU A 69 17.50 29.62 -4.82
N HIS A 70 17.66 29.20 -6.08
CA HIS A 70 18.88 29.40 -6.84
C HIS A 70 18.95 30.74 -7.56
N SER A 71 17.87 31.11 -8.27
CA SER A 71 17.86 32.36 -9.04
C SER A 71 16.45 32.88 -9.32
N ILE A 72 16.37 34.20 -9.47
CA ILE A 72 15.17 34.97 -9.82
C ILE A 72 15.51 35.74 -11.10
N PRO A 73 14.85 35.48 -12.24
CA PRO A 73 15.00 36.30 -13.42
C PRO A 73 14.55 37.74 -13.17
N GLY A 74 15.35 38.72 -13.56
CA GLY A 74 15.05 40.12 -13.33
C GLY A 74 15.02 40.52 -11.84
N ARG A 75 15.86 39.90 -11.02
CA ARG A 75 15.91 40.14 -9.56
C ARG A 75 15.98 41.62 -9.22
N GLU A 76 16.66 42.42 -10.04
CA GLU A 76 16.82 43.87 -9.89
C GLU A 76 15.48 44.65 -9.98
N THR A 77 14.43 44.03 -10.48
CA THR A 77 13.08 44.63 -10.52
C THR A 77 12.28 44.43 -9.24
N PHE A 78 12.76 43.56 -8.34
CA PHE A 78 12.13 43.30 -7.06
C PHE A 78 12.78 44.22 -5.99
N ARG A 79 11.93 44.74 -5.10
CA ARG A 79 12.41 45.49 -3.94
C ARG A 79 13.05 44.52 -2.94
N GLU A 80 14.24 44.80 -2.51
CA GLU A 80 15.00 43.93 -1.58
C GLU A 80 14.25 43.72 -0.26
N GLU A 81 13.55 44.75 0.25
CA GLU A 81 12.74 44.63 1.47
C GLU A 81 11.66 43.58 1.32
N VAL A 82 11.03 43.43 0.14
CA VAL A 82 10.02 42.39 -0.12
C VAL A 82 10.64 41.01 -0.16
N LEU A 83 11.80 40.87 -0.79
CA LEU A 83 12.50 39.58 -0.88
C LEU A 83 13.00 39.11 0.50
N CYS A 84 13.43 40.03 1.37
CA CYS A 84 13.90 39.69 2.71
C CYS A 84 12.80 39.32 3.71
N HIS A 85 11.54 39.73 3.47
CA HIS A 85 10.41 39.43 4.37
C HIS A 85 9.78 38.05 4.13
N HIS A 86 10.14 37.37 3.09
CA HIS A 86 9.55 36.07 2.72
C HIS A 86 10.63 34.98 2.74
N SER A 87 10.28 33.78 3.23
CA SER A 87 11.06 32.59 2.93
C SER A 87 10.84 32.26 1.45
N LEU A 88 11.89 32.38 0.66
CA LEU A 88 11.81 32.16 -0.80
C LEU A 88 12.22 30.74 -1.19
N ASP A 89 12.72 29.96 -0.25
CA ASP A 89 13.04 28.55 -0.42
C ASP A 89 11.77 27.70 -0.42
N MET A 90 11.80 26.53 -1.04
CA MET A 90 10.70 25.59 -0.99
C MET A 90 10.39 25.19 0.45
N ALA A 91 9.12 25.18 0.82
CA ALA A 91 8.70 24.80 2.17
C ALA A 91 8.96 23.29 2.39
N PRO A 92 9.75 22.92 3.40
CA PRO A 92 10.05 21.51 3.69
C PRO A 92 8.88 20.81 4.36
N VAL A 93 8.83 19.48 4.19
CA VAL A 93 7.99 18.57 5.01
C VAL A 93 8.86 17.49 5.61
N HIS A 94 8.43 16.96 6.76
CA HIS A 94 9.13 15.87 7.40
C HIS A 94 9.03 14.60 6.55
N VAL A 95 10.15 13.92 6.38
CA VAL A 95 10.26 12.66 5.64
C VAL A 95 11.07 11.66 6.42
N ALA A 96 10.61 10.43 6.47
CA ALA A 96 11.33 9.31 7.06
C ALA A 96 11.09 8.04 6.25
N THR A 97 11.88 7.01 6.48
CA THR A 97 11.76 5.72 5.78
C THR A 97 11.71 4.57 6.76
N PHE A 98 10.91 3.57 6.40
CA PHE A 98 10.90 2.28 7.09
C PHE A 98 10.72 1.17 6.05
N LYS A 99 11.61 0.16 6.08
CA LYS A 99 11.57 -0.99 5.16
C LYS A 99 11.40 -0.59 3.68
N GLY A 100 12.09 0.49 3.25
CA GLY A 100 12.04 0.97 1.86
C GLY A 100 10.84 1.85 1.52
N PHE A 101 9.81 1.89 2.35
CA PHE A 101 8.68 2.81 2.17
C PHE A 101 9.00 4.20 2.72
N ILE A 102 8.52 5.22 2.01
CA ILE A 102 8.74 6.63 2.34
C ILE A 102 7.48 7.17 3.00
N PHE A 103 7.64 7.80 4.16
CA PHE A 103 6.60 8.45 4.92
C PHE A 103 6.86 9.95 4.95
N ILE A 104 5.82 10.72 4.72
CA ILE A 104 5.85 12.19 4.87
C ILE A 104 4.74 12.63 5.82
N THR A 105 4.94 13.74 6.52
CA THR A 105 3.91 14.36 7.35
C THR A 105 3.97 15.87 7.29
N MET A 106 2.79 16.49 7.21
CA MET A 106 2.62 17.94 7.26
C MET A 106 2.60 18.48 8.69
N ASN A 107 2.56 17.61 9.70
CA ASN A 107 2.64 18.06 11.10
C ASN A 107 4.00 18.73 11.32
N PRO A 108 4.04 19.98 11.81
CA PRO A 108 5.31 20.67 12.07
C PRO A 108 6.11 20.07 13.23
N ASP A 109 5.46 19.33 14.11
CA ASP A 109 6.08 18.65 15.27
C ASP A 109 5.60 17.19 15.33
N PRO A 110 6.04 16.34 14.40
CA PRO A 110 5.57 14.96 14.34
C PRO A 110 6.28 14.10 15.38
N VAL A 111 5.57 13.10 15.89
CA VAL A 111 6.24 12.00 16.59
C VAL A 111 7.21 11.28 15.64
N PRO A 112 8.33 10.73 16.12
CA PRO A 112 9.23 9.92 15.30
C PRO A 112 8.47 8.78 14.60
N LEU A 113 8.85 8.47 13.36
CA LEU A 113 8.16 7.41 12.59
C LEU A 113 8.16 6.06 13.32
N GLU A 114 9.24 5.73 14.01
CA GLU A 114 9.36 4.49 14.79
C GLU A 114 8.35 4.41 15.93
N ASP A 115 8.06 5.53 16.59
CA ASP A 115 7.05 5.62 17.65
C ASP A 115 5.64 5.59 17.05
N TYR A 116 5.43 6.24 15.89
CA TYR A 116 4.17 6.18 15.16
C TYR A 116 3.82 4.76 14.73
N LEU A 117 4.78 4.01 14.19
CA LEU A 117 4.57 2.62 13.78
C LEU A 117 4.46 1.68 15.00
N GLY A 118 5.15 2.00 16.08
CA GLY A 118 5.20 1.17 17.29
C GLY A 118 6.10 -0.06 17.16
N GLU A 119 6.66 -0.51 18.26
CA GLU A 119 7.63 -1.62 18.29
C GLU A 119 7.04 -2.94 17.77
N ARG A 120 5.85 -3.30 18.26
CA ARG A 120 5.20 -4.56 17.89
C ARG A 120 4.85 -4.64 16.42
N PHE A 121 4.37 -3.53 15.83
CA PHE A 121 4.05 -3.48 14.41
C PHE A 121 5.31 -3.58 13.55
N ARG A 122 6.38 -2.88 13.92
CA ARG A 122 7.68 -2.94 13.21
C ARG A 122 8.29 -4.34 13.27
N ALA A 123 8.23 -4.99 14.44
CA ALA A 123 8.77 -6.34 14.62
C ALA A 123 8.15 -7.38 13.68
N MET A 124 6.86 -7.22 13.31
CA MET A 124 6.21 -8.12 12.35
C MET A 124 6.77 -7.99 10.94
N LEU A 125 7.35 -6.85 10.59
CA LEU A 125 7.94 -6.59 9.28
C LEU A 125 9.44 -6.90 9.21
N GLU A 126 10.09 -7.19 10.34
CA GLU A 126 11.54 -7.45 10.38
C GLU A 126 12.00 -8.58 9.45
N PRO A 127 11.32 -9.73 9.35
CA PRO A 127 11.76 -10.82 8.48
C PRO A 127 11.72 -10.46 6.98
N TYR A 128 10.89 -9.48 6.59
CA TYR A 128 10.68 -9.13 5.19
C TYR A 128 11.75 -8.16 4.70
N ASP A 129 12.43 -8.50 3.61
CA ASP A 129 13.47 -7.66 2.98
C ASP A 129 12.86 -6.66 1.98
N LEU A 130 11.83 -5.92 2.42
CA LEU A 130 11.05 -5.02 1.56
C LEU A 130 11.92 -3.92 0.91
N GLU A 131 13.03 -3.54 1.52
CA GLU A 131 13.96 -2.52 1.01
C GLU A 131 14.60 -2.94 -0.32
N ASN A 132 14.76 -4.25 -0.55
CA ASN A 132 15.35 -4.81 -1.74
C ASN A 132 14.32 -5.29 -2.78
N PHE A 133 13.03 -5.20 -2.46
CA PHE A 133 11.98 -5.51 -3.42
C PHE A 133 11.94 -4.46 -4.54
N ILE A 134 11.49 -4.88 -5.69
CA ILE A 134 11.27 -4.03 -6.87
C ILE A 134 9.79 -3.95 -7.18
N ARG A 135 9.38 -2.84 -7.78
CA ARG A 135 7.99 -2.64 -8.19
C ARG A 135 7.74 -3.37 -9.51
N LEU A 136 6.80 -4.32 -9.47
CA LEU A 136 6.39 -5.13 -10.62
C LEU A 136 4.99 -4.75 -11.15
N TYR A 137 4.26 -3.93 -10.42
CA TYR A 137 2.95 -3.43 -10.81
C TYR A 137 2.67 -2.09 -10.15
N ASP A 138 2.07 -1.14 -10.87
CA ASP A 138 1.61 0.14 -10.31
C ASP A 138 0.45 0.68 -11.15
N ILE A 139 -0.75 0.57 -10.61
CA ILE A 139 -1.93 1.21 -11.19
C ILE A 139 -2.51 2.25 -10.24
N ARG A 140 -3.12 3.29 -10.86
CA ARG A 140 -3.86 4.33 -10.14
C ARG A 140 -5.20 4.57 -10.80
N GLN A 141 -6.22 4.71 -9.96
CA GLN A 141 -7.61 4.92 -10.37
C GLN A 141 -8.28 5.98 -9.51
N GLU A 142 -9.28 6.64 -10.05
CA GLU A 142 -10.24 7.42 -9.28
C GLU A 142 -11.50 6.57 -9.06
N TRP A 143 -11.84 6.33 -7.79
CA TRP A 143 -13.04 5.58 -7.39
C TRP A 143 -14.13 6.53 -6.92
N THR A 144 -15.38 6.26 -7.30
CA THR A 144 -16.57 7.03 -6.91
C THR A 144 -17.16 6.56 -5.59
N VAL A 145 -16.35 6.57 -4.55
CA VAL A 145 -16.69 6.11 -3.19
C VAL A 145 -15.85 6.87 -2.17
N ASN A 146 -16.36 7.04 -0.94
CA ASN A 146 -15.57 7.56 0.18
C ASN A 146 -14.41 6.60 0.50
N TRP A 147 -13.22 7.13 0.68
CA TRP A 147 -12.00 6.36 0.91
C TRP A 147 -12.08 5.40 2.12
N LYS A 148 -12.82 5.77 3.18
CA LYS A 148 -13.00 4.90 4.35
C LYS A 148 -13.84 3.68 4.00
N LEU A 149 -14.98 3.88 3.32
CA LEU A 149 -15.84 2.78 2.89
C LEU A 149 -15.13 1.86 1.90
N ALA A 150 -14.34 2.43 0.98
CA ALA A 150 -13.53 1.65 0.06
C ALA A 150 -12.50 0.77 0.80
N MET A 151 -11.81 1.33 1.79
CA MET A 151 -10.76 0.64 2.53
C MET A 151 -11.32 -0.41 3.52
N GLU A 152 -12.51 -0.18 4.09
CA GLU A 152 -13.10 -1.08 5.08
C GLU A 152 -13.11 -2.54 4.61
N ALA A 153 -13.49 -2.80 3.35
CA ALA A 153 -13.50 -4.13 2.76
C ALA A 153 -12.12 -4.82 2.76
N PHE A 154 -11.03 -4.05 2.82
CA PHE A 154 -9.66 -4.59 2.76
C PHE A 154 -9.00 -4.74 4.14
N ILE A 155 -9.72 -4.45 5.22
CA ILE A 155 -9.24 -4.60 6.59
C ILE A 155 -10.12 -5.54 7.44
N GLU A 156 -11.04 -6.27 6.83
CA GLU A 156 -11.86 -7.32 7.46
C GLU A 156 -12.01 -8.51 6.50
N GLY A 157 -12.52 -9.61 6.98
CA GLY A 157 -12.72 -10.84 6.18
C GLY A 157 -14.15 -11.35 6.19
N TYR A 158 -15.07 -10.68 6.86
CA TYR A 158 -16.45 -11.15 7.03
C TYR A 158 -17.23 -11.22 5.71
N HIS A 159 -16.91 -10.35 4.74
CA HIS A 159 -17.54 -10.34 3.43
C HIS A 159 -17.03 -11.46 2.49
N VAL A 160 -15.87 -12.10 2.78
CA VAL A 160 -15.19 -13.05 1.87
C VAL A 160 -16.13 -14.17 1.41
N THR A 161 -16.86 -14.79 2.33
CA THR A 161 -17.83 -15.84 1.99
C THR A 161 -18.90 -15.39 1.01
N ALA A 162 -19.33 -14.14 1.08
CA ALA A 162 -20.42 -13.62 0.23
C ALA A 162 -19.90 -13.09 -1.10
N VAL A 163 -18.75 -12.40 -1.10
CA VAL A 163 -18.21 -11.68 -2.25
C VAL A 163 -17.21 -12.53 -3.03
N HIS A 164 -16.30 -13.19 -2.33
CA HIS A 164 -15.19 -13.95 -2.94
C HIS A 164 -15.43 -15.46 -2.95
N HIS A 165 -16.69 -15.87 -3.07
CA HIS A 165 -17.06 -17.29 -3.01
C HIS A 165 -16.46 -18.14 -4.15
N GLN A 166 -16.01 -17.53 -5.24
CA GLN A 166 -15.38 -18.22 -6.37
C GLN A 166 -13.85 -18.13 -6.36
N THR A 167 -13.32 -17.01 -5.89
CA THR A 167 -11.88 -16.71 -5.96
C THR A 167 -11.12 -17.12 -4.70
N LEU A 168 -11.59 -16.74 -3.52
CA LEU A 168 -10.88 -16.95 -2.26
C LEU A 168 -11.39 -18.10 -1.42
N THR A 169 -12.70 -18.28 -1.26
CA THR A 169 -13.24 -19.34 -0.37
C THR A 169 -12.76 -20.77 -0.71
N PRO A 170 -12.40 -21.12 -1.97
CA PRO A 170 -11.82 -22.42 -2.26
C PRO A 170 -10.43 -22.66 -1.63
N VAL A 171 -9.73 -21.61 -1.26
CA VAL A 171 -8.31 -21.69 -0.86
C VAL A 171 -7.98 -20.93 0.42
N LEU A 172 -8.89 -20.10 0.92
CA LEU A 172 -8.69 -19.24 2.09
C LEU A 172 -9.81 -19.45 3.10
N ASP A 173 -9.46 -19.65 4.36
CA ASP A 173 -10.41 -19.71 5.47
C ASP A 173 -10.68 -18.29 5.99
N ASP A 174 -11.92 -17.84 5.86
CA ASP A 174 -12.38 -16.53 6.32
C ASP A 174 -12.98 -16.55 7.73
N TYR A 175 -13.10 -17.72 8.35
CA TYR A 175 -13.71 -17.86 9.66
C TYR A 175 -12.69 -17.91 10.80
N TYR A 176 -11.58 -18.64 10.63
CA TYR A 176 -10.52 -18.78 11.62
C TYR A 176 -9.41 -17.75 11.42
N VAL A 177 -9.79 -16.48 11.29
CA VAL A 177 -8.87 -15.36 11.07
C VAL A 177 -8.37 -14.83 12.42
N GLN A 178 -7.06 -14.70 12.56
CA GLN A 178 -6.46 -14.02 13.70
C GLN A 178 -6.40 -12.52 13.43
N HIS A 179 -6.85 -11.72 14.41
CA HIS A 179 -6.78 -10.26 14.36
C HIS A 179 -5.88 -9.71 15.47
N ASP A 180 -4.94 -8.84 15.12
CA ASP A 180 -4.12 -8.09 16.05
C ASP A 180 -4.29 -6.60 15.83
N MET A 181 -4.52 -5.86 16.91
CA MET A 181 -4.56 -4.41 16.93
C MET A 181 -3.30 -3.88 17.57
N TYR A 182 -2.70 -2.90 16.92
CA TYR A 182 -1.50 -2.21 17.38
C TYR A 182 -1.82 -0.76 17.75
N ASP A 183 -0.84 -0.06 18.28
CA ASP A 183 -0.97 1.36 18.58
C ASP A 183 -1.20 2.19 17.31
N ASN A 184 -1.70 3.40 17.47
CA ASN A 184 -1.92 4.38 16.41
C ASN A 184 -2.81 3.88 15.24
N GLY A 185 -3.75 2.96 15.53
CA GLY A 185 -4.71 2.46 14.55
C GLY A 185 -4.18 1.44 13.55
N HIS A 186 -2.93 1.01 13.68
CA HIS A 186 -2.38 -0.07 12.89
C HIS A 186 -3.01 -1.41 13.27
N GLY A 187 -3.00 -2.36 12.35
CA GLY A 187 -3.58 -3.68 12.61
C GLY A 187 -3.06 -4.76 11.68
N ARG A 188 -3.34 -6.02 12.03
CA ARG A 188 -3.04 -7.17 11.21
C ARG A 188 -4.20 -8.16 11.26
N SER A 189 -4.48 -8.80 10.13
CA SER A 189 -5.22 -10.07 10.09
C SER A 189 -4.35 -11.14 9.44
N ILE A 190 -4.40 -12.35 9.95
CA ILE A 190 -3.79 -13.53 9.32
C ILE A 190 -4.92 -14.39 8.79
N PHE A 191 -4.98 -14.52 7.46
CA PHE A 191 -5.94 -15.36 6.77
C PHE A 191 -5.28 -16.69 6.40
N PRO A 192 -5.76 -17.82 6.92
CA PRO A 192 -5.19 -19.13 6.60
C PRO A 192 -5.41 -19.47 5.12
N PHE A 193 -4.32 -19.56 4.35
CA PHE A 193 -4.34 -20.08 2.98
C PHE A 193 -4.14 -21.60 2.94
N CYS A 194 -4.43 -22.18 1.78
CA CYS A 194 -4.47 -23.62 1.54
C CYS A 194 -5.45 -24.37 2.47
N GLN A 195 -6.44 -23.63 2.95
CA GLN A 195 -7.52 -24.12 3.80
C GLN A 195 -8.82 -23.51 3.29
N PRO A 196 -9.70 -24.30 2.63
CA PRO A 196 -10.97 -23.79 2.14
C PRO A 196 -11.90 -23.31 3.25
N ALA A 197 -12.65 -22.25 2.99
CA ALA A 197 -13.63 -21.73 3.92
C ALA A 197 -14.68 -22.79 4.32
N PRO A 198 -15.14 -22.80 5.58
CA PRO A 198 -16.21 -23.73 6.01
C PRO A 198 -17.48 -23.61 5.17
N SER A 199 -17.83 -22.41 4.72
CA SER A 199 -18.97 -22.16 3.82
C SER A 199 -18.80 -22.86 2.47
N TYR A 200 -17.60 -22.82 1.89
CA TYR A 200 -17.28 -23.51 0.65
C TYR A 200 -17.38 -25.03 0.80
N LEU A 201 -16.77 -25.58 1.84
CA LEU A 201 -16.81 -27.03 2.13
C LEU A 201 -18.24 -27.53 2.34
N ASN A 202 -19.10 -26.73 2.97
CA ASN A 202 -20.50 -27.08 3.19
C ASN A 202 -21.31 -27.03 1.87
N GLY A 203 -20.96 -26.11 0.96
CA GLY A 203 -21.68 -25.90 -0.32
C GLY A 203 -21.40 -26.98 -1.36
N ILE A 204 -20.15 -27.43 -1.48
CA ILE A 204 -19.74 -28.44 -2.47
C ILE A 204 -19.86 -29.88 -1.96
N GLY A 205 -20.23 -30.08 -0.69
CA GLY A 205 -20.17 -31.38 -0.04
C GLY A 205 -18.76 -31.88 0.23
N ARG A 206 -18.63 -33.18 0.49
CA ARG A 206 -17.33 -33.79 0.85
C ARG A 206 -16.44 -34.14 -0.33
N ASP A 207 -16.89 -33.89 -1.55
CA ASP A 207 -16.17 -34.25 -2.79
C ASP A 207 -15.23 -33.13 -3.28
N LEU A 208 -14.46 -32.51 -2.38
CA LEU A 208 -13.37 -31.67 -2.77
C LEU A 208 -12.31 -32.54 -3.48
N GLN A 209 -12.30 -32.52 -4.81
CA GLN A 209 -11.22 -33.14 -5.56
C GLN A 209 -9.96 -32.30 -5.41
N ASN A 210 -8.92 -32.92 -5.02
CA ASN A 210 -7.68 -32.40 -4.47
C ASN A 210 -6.58 -32.19 -5.48
N PRO A 211 -5.69 -31.26 -5.18
CA PRO A 211 -5.90 -29.90 -4.71
C PRO A 211 -6.51 -29.04 -5.82
N ASN A 212 -7.23 -27.96 -5.48
CA ASN A 212 -7.79 -27.05 -6.49
C ASN A 212 -6.68 -26.16 -7.11
N GLU A 213 -7.04 -25.37 -8.14
CA GLU A 213 -6.08 -24.55 -8.91
C GLU A 213 -5.33 -23.55 -8.02
N GLY A 214 -6.00 -22.92 -7.05
CA GLY A 214 -5.35 -22.01 -6.11
C GLY A 214 -4.32 -22.71 -5.23
N MET A 215 -4.64 -23.90 -4.72
CA MET A 215 -3.71 -24.72 -3.95
C MET A 215 -2.53 -25.20 -4.79
N MET A 216 -2.79 -25.59 -6.05
CA MET A 216 -1.72 -25.96 -7.00
C MET A 216 -0.76 -24.81 -7.25
N ALA A 217 -1.27 -23.58 -7.36
CA ALA A 217 -0.42 -22.39 -7.50
C ALA A 217 0.50 -22.18 -6.29
N PHE A 218 0.03 -22.45 -5.07
CA PHE A 218 0.89 -22.41 -3.87
C PHE A 218 1.96 -23.53 -3.89
N LEU A 219 1.60 -24.75 -4.28
CA LEU A 219 2.55 -25.86 -4.42
C LEU A 219 3.64 -25.55 -5.47
N ASP A 220 3.23 -24.98 -6.62
CA ASP A 220 4.15 -24.49 -7.65
C ASP A 220 5.09 -23.41 -7.11
N SER A 221 4.56 -22.46 -6.31
CA SER A 221 5.37 -21.39 -5.71
C SER A 221 6.43 -21.93 -4.73
N ALA A 222 6.17 -23.10 -4.14
CA ALA A 222 7.09 -23.80 -3.25
C ALA A 222 8.15 -24.63 -4.03
N GLY A 223 8.15 -24.55 -5.36
CA GLY A 223 9.10 -25.28 -6.23
C GLY A 223 8.84 -26.78 -6.31
N LEU A 224 7.62 -27.22 -5.98
CA LEU A 224 7.20 -28.60 -6.11
C LEU A 224 6.78 -28.92 -7.55
N GLU A 225 7.01 -30.15 -7.96
CA GLU A 225 6.55 -30.65 -9.26
C GLU A 225 5.21 -31.39 -9.10
N PRO A 226 4.33 -31.46 -10.14
CA PRO A 226 3.00 -32.04 -10.02
C PRO A 226 2.94 -33.45 -9.40
N GLN A 227 3.97 -34.27 -9.61
CA GLN A 227 4.06 -35.60 -8.99
C GLN A 227 4.35 -35.61 -7.49
N GLU A 228 4.75 -34.48 -6.94
CA GLU A 228 5.00 -34.28 -5.49
C GLU A 228 3.77 -33.72 -4.76
N TYR A 229 2.69 -33.40 -5.50
CA TYR A 229 1.50 -32.82 -4.89
C TYR A 229 0.77 -33.82 -4.02
N PRO A 230 0.32 -33.41 -2.80
CA PRO A 230 -0.48 -34.28 -1.98
C PRO A 230 -1.83 -34.58 -2.65
N SER A 231 -2.35 -35.75 -2.39
CA SER A 231 -3.70 -36.14 -2.88
C SER A 231 -4.84 -35.63 -1.98
N ASP A 232 -4.53 -35.19 -0.77
CA ASP A 232 -5.49 -34.59 0.17
C ASP A 232 -5.15 -33.10 0.35
N TRP A 233 -6.16 -32.24 0.19
CA TRP A 233 -6.00 -30.80 0.36
C TRP A 233 -5.51 -30.41 1.77
N ARG A 234 -5.81 -31.23 2.78
CA ARG A 234 -5.38 -31.00 4.18
C ARG A 234 -3.90 -31.03 4.36
N ASP A 235 -3.17 -31.68 3.46
CA ASP A 235 -1.71 -31.79 3.48
C ASP A 235 -1.04 -30.68 2.66
N VAL A 236 -1.80 -29.87 1.89
CA VAL A 236 -1.25 -28.87 0.96
C VAL A 236 -0.47 -27.80 1.71
N LYS A 237 -1.04 -27.22 2.78
CA LYS A 237 -0.36 -26.17 3.58
C LYS A 237 1.01 -26.65 4.06
N ARG A 238 1.07 -27.88 4.59
CA ARG A 238 2.32 -28.48 5.04
C ARG A 238 3.29 -28.73 3.90
N ALA A 239 2.80 -29.25 2.78
CA ALA A 239 3.63 -29.49 1.61
C ALA A 239 4.25 -28.18 1.08
N VAL A 240 3.52 -27.08 1.10
CA VAL A 240 4.04 -25.75 0.71
C VAL A 240 5.14 -25.29 1.67
N VAL A 241 4.93 -25.38 2.98
CA VAL A 241 5.95 -25.01 3.99
C VAL A 241 7.22 -25.84 3.80
N ASP A 242 7.07 -27.17 3.78
CA ASP A 242 8.20 -28.09 3.65
C ASP A 242 8.91 -27.91 2.28
N GLY A 243 8.13 -27.63 1.22
CA GLY A 243 8.63 -27.35 -0.12
C GLY A 243 9.46 -26.07 -0.18
N LYS A 244 8.97 -24.96 0.35
CA LYS A 244 9.71 -23.68 0.41
C LYS A 244 11.04 -23.86 1.14
N ARG A 245 11.03 -24.44 2.34
CA ARG A 245 12.25 -24.67 3.14
C ARG A 245 13.24 -25.62 2.43
N ARG A 246 12.74 -26.70 1.81
CA ARG A 246 13.59 -27.65 1.08
C ARG A 246 14.19 -27.06 -0.18
N ASN A 247 13.48 -26.20 -0.86
CA ASN A 247 13.81 -25.67 -2.18
C ASN A 247 14.41 -24.25 -2.14
N GLU A 248 14.85 -23.73 -0.99
CA GLU A 248 15.44 -22.38 -0.83
C GLU A 248 16.47 -22.05 -1.92
N GLN A 249 17.38 -22.97 -2.18
CA GLN A 249 18.41 -22.78 -3.20
C GLN A 249 17.84 -22.69 -4.63
N LYS A 250 16.82 -23.51 -4.95
CA LYS A 250 16.12 -23.49 -6.25
C LYS A 250 15.29 -22.20 -6.40
N LEU A 251 14.68 -21.76 -5.31
CA LEU A 251 13.84 -20.57 -5.28
C LEU A 251 14.65 -19.27 -5.13
N GLY A 252 15.92 -19.37 -4.74
CA GLY A 252 16.81 -18.22 -4.55
C GLY A 252 16.44 -17.34 -3.35
N PHE A 253 15.82 -17.93 -2.31
CA PHE A 253 15.33 -17.23 -1.14
C PHE A 253 15.58 -18.01 0.15
N ASP A 254 15.99 -17.29 1.21
CA ASP A 254 16.18 -17.84 2.55
C ASP A 254 14.89 -17.65 3.38
N TYR A 255 14.23 -18.73 3.70
CA TYR A 255 13.00 -18.74 4.48
C TYR A 255 13.24 -18.93 5.98
N SER A 256 14.49 -19.01 6.44
CA SER A 256 14.83 -19.36 7.84
C SER A 256 14.28 -18.37 8.87
N ALA A 257 14.14 -17.09 8.51
CA ALA A 257 13.61 -16.04 9.38
C ALA A 257 12.08 -16.03 9.51
N PHE A 258 11.37 -16.81 8.70
CA PHE A 258 9.90 -16.81 8.64
C PHE A 258 9.31 -17.97 9.44
N THR A 259 8.17 -17.70 10.08
CA THR A 259 7.33 -18.76 10.68
C THR A 259 6.62 -19.55 9.57
N ASP A 260 6.09 -20.73 9.91
CA ASP A 260 5.36 -21.56 8.94
C ASP A 260 4.11 -20.83 8.39
N ASP A 261 3.42 -20.06 9.24
CA ASP A 261 2.27 -19.27 8.80
C ASP A 261 2.66 -18.15 7.83
N GLN A 262 3.80 -17.48 8.06
CA GLN A 262 4.30 -16.45 7.13
C GLN A 262 4.67 -17.00 5.75
N LEU A 263 4.98 -18.29 5.66
CA LEU A 263 5.31 -18.93 4.38
C LEU A 263 4.08 -19.17 3.49
N VAL A 264 2.89 -19.24 4.08
CA VAL A 264 1.67 -19.63 3.34
C VAL A 264 0.55 -18.62 3.50
N ASP A 265 0.25 -18.18 4.73
CA ASP A 265 -0.93 -17.39 5.03
C ASP A 265 -0.79 -15.94 4.56
N ASP A 266 -1.91 -15.31 4.29
CA ASP A 266 -1.92 -13.89 3.99
C ASP A 266 -1.83 -13.06 5.28
N TRP A 267 -0.75 -12.33 5.42
CA TRP A 267 -0.56 -11.37 6.49
C TRP A 267 -1.03 -9.99 6.01
N ASN A 268 -2.34 -9.75 6.13
CA ASN A 268 -2.94 -8.48 5.78
C ASN A 268 -2.71 -7.46 6.90
N MET A 269 -1.83 -6.51 6.67
CA MET A 269 -1.50 -5.44 7.62
C MET A 269 -2.11 -4.12 7.17
N SER A 270 -2.72 -3.37 8.09
CA SER A 270 -3.20 -2.01 7.83
C SER A 270 -2.28 -0.96 8.44
N PHE A 271 -1.84 -0.02 7.60
CA PHE A 271 -1.19 1.21 8.01
C PHE A 271 -2.24 2.31 8.12
N PHE A 272 -2.54 2.71 9.33
CA PHE A 272 -3.45 3.85 9.53
C PHE A 272 -2.85 5.12 8.87
N PRO A 273 -3.64 5.96 8.17
CA PRO A 273 -5.09 5.80 8.03
C PRO A 273 -5.54 5.08 6.74
N PHE A 274 -4.75 5.00 5.68
CA PHE A 274 -5.29 4.69 4.35
C PHE A 274 -4.49 3.69 3.50
N ALA A 275 -3.73 2.81 4.13
CA ALA A 275 -2.96 1.82 3.37
C ALA A 275 -3.03 0.42 3.97
N THR A 276 -2.91 -0.59 3.11
CA THR A 276 -2.78 -2.00 3.52
C THR A 276 -1.65 -2.69 2.77
N PHE A 277 -1.09 -3.70 3.41
CA PHE A 277 -0.19 -4.68 2.81
C PHE A 277 -0.77 -6.07 2.93
N ASN A 278 -0.70 -6.86 1.86
CA ASN A 278 -0.80 -8.31 1.91
C ASN A 278 0.61 -8.85 1.73
N LEU A 279 1.15 -9.45 2.80
CA LEU A 279 2.56 -9.84 2.89
C LEU A 279 2.76 -11.32 2.65
N HIS A 280 3.68 -11.64 1.77
CA HIS A 280 4.30 -12.95 1.62
C HIS A 280 5.82 -12.78 1.54
N PRO A 281 6.61 -13.80 1.87
CA PRO A 281 8.08 -13.68 1.86
C PRO A 281 8.64 -13.14 0.55
N GLU A 282 8.06 -13.55 -0.58
CA GLU A 282 8.54 -13.24 -1.93
C GLU A 282 8.00 -11.93 -2.50
N GLY A 283 6.90 -11.41 -1.93
CA GLY A 283 6.25 -10.23 -2.48
C GLY A 283 5.21 -9.61 -1.57
N VAL A 284 4.84 -8.39 -1.88
CA VAL A 284 3.81 -7.63 -1.16
C VAL A 284 2.87 -6.96 -2.14
N LEU A 285 1.58 -7.09 -1.88
CA LEU A 285 0.56 -6.27 -2.49
C LEU A 285 0.31 -5.08 -1.57
N PHE A 286 0.56 -3.88 -2.08
CA PHE A 286 0.39 -2.62 -1.37
C PHE A 286 -0.75 -1.82 -1.98
N GLN A 287 -1.71 -1.42 -1.16
CA GLN A 287 -2.87 -0.65 -1.59
C GLN A 287 -3.00 0.64 -0.77
N ARG A 288 -3.46 1.71 -1.41
CA ARG A 288 -3.77 2.98 -0.75
C ARG A 288 -5.10 3.53 -1.25
N TRP A 289 -5.85 4.11 -0.31
CA TRP A 289 -7.13 4.80 -0.56
C TRP A 289 -7.01 6.23 -0.08
N MET A 290 -6.49 7.11 -0.94
CA MET A 290 -6.28 8.51 -0.59
C MET A 290 -7.58 9.31 -0.78
N PRO A 291 -7.97 10.13 0.21
CA PRO A 291 -9.14 11.00 0.07
C PRO A 291 -8.96 11.99 -1.08
N ASP A 292 -10.02 12.23 -1.86
CA ASP A 292 -10.04 13.37 -2.75
C ASP A 292 -10.10 14.69 -1.95
N ALA A 293 -9.45 15.70 -2.49
CA ALA A 293 -9.30 17.00 -1.84
C ALA A 293 -10.60 17.80 -1.70
N ILE A 294 -11.61 17.52 -2.52
CA ILE A 294 -12.81 18.34 -2.70
C ILE A 294 -14.07 17.50 -2.50
N ASP A 295 -14.12 16.33 -3.10
CA ASP A 295 -15.30 15.48 -3.11
C ASP A 295 -15.12 14.28 -2.17
N PRO A 296 -15.81 14.23 -1.01
CA PRO A 296 -15.70 13.12 -0.08
C PRO A 296 -16.24 11.78 -0.63
N ARG A 297 -16.89 11.79 -1.80
CA ARG A 297 -17.36 10.60 -2.52
C ARG A 297 -16.33 10.09 -3.52
N LYS A 298 -15.12 10.63 -3.51
CA LYS A 298 -14.04 10.21 -4.39
C LYS A 298 -12.83 9.73 -3.60
N THR A 299 -12.15 8.76 -4.17
CA THR A 299 -10.94 8.14 -3.65
C THR A 299 -9.91 8.02 -4.75
N HIS A 300 -8.68 8.44 -4.49
CA HIS A 300 -7.54 8.12 -5.34
C HIS A 300 -6.96 6.78 -4.87
N TYR A 301 -7.31 5.74 -5.59
CA TYR A 301 -6.87 4.38 -5.32
C TYR A 301 -5.56 4.07 -6.03
N SER A 302 -4.66 3.39 -5.34
CA SER A 302 -3.47 2.79 -5.97
C SER A 302 -3.24 1.37 -5.50
N LEU A 303 -2.90 0.50 -6.45
CA LEU A 303 -2.49 -0.88 -6.21
C LEU A 303 -1.10 -1.09 -6.79
N GLN A 304 -0.18 -1.54 -5.95
CA GLN A 304 1.20 -1.76 -6.30
C GLN A 304 1.64 -3.15 -5.84
N ILE A 305 2.43 -3.83 -6.66
CA ILE A 305 3.08 -5.08 -6.30
C ILE A 305 4.58 -4.84 -6.24
N TYR A 306 5.16 -5.22 -5.12
CA TYR A 306 6.59 -5.26 -4.93
C TYR A 306 7.02 -6.70 -4.66
N ALA A 307 8.12 -7.13 -5.25
CA ALA A 307 8.62 -8.48 -5.06
C ALA A 307 10.15 -8.51 -5.17
N MET A 308 10.71 -9.65 -4.84
CA MET A 308 12.13 -9.91 -5.04
C MET A 308 12.56 -9.72 -6.49
N LYS A 309 13.83 -9.36 -6.66
CA LYS A 309 14.47 -9.33 -7.99
C LYS A 309 14.56 -10.74 -8.57
N GLY A 310 14.43 -10.83 -9.90
CA GLY A 310 14.54 -12.09 -10.62
C GLY A 310 13.22 -12.82 -10.82
N GLU A 311 13.30 -14.08 -11.16
CA GLU A 311 12.16 -14.95 -11.46
C GLU A 311 11.56 -15.55 -10.18
N CYS A 312 10.99 -14.70 -9.33
CA CYS A 312 10.26 -15.18 -8.16
C CYS A 312 8.79 -15.47 -8.51
N LYS A 313 8.23 -16.48 -7.88
CA LYS A 313 6.80 -16.79 -7.94
C LYS A 313 6.12 -16.12 -6.76
N ILE A 314 5.26 -15.14 -7.03
CA ILE A 314 4.42 -14.48 -6.02
C ILE A 314 3.02 -15.11 -6.01
N PRO A 315 2.21 -14.88 -4.96
CA PRO A 315 0.86 -15.41 -4.88
C PRO A 315 0.00 -15.08 -6.09
N PHE A 316 -0.86 -16.00 -6.49
CA PHE A 316 -1.66 -15.95 -7.73
C PHE A 316 -2.58 -14.74 -7.85
N TYR A 317 -2.98 -14.15 -6.74
CA TYR A 317 -3.86 -12.97 -6.71
C TYR A 317 -3.13 -11.64 -6.88
N MET A 318 -1.79 -11.66 -6.92
CA MET A 318 -0.95 -10.47 -7.13
C MET A 318 -0.65 -10.31 -8.63
N PRO A 319 -1.21 -9.29 -9.31
CA PRO A 319 -0.90 -9.07 -10.72
C PRO A 319 0.55 -8.61 -10.92
N ILE A 320 1.13 -8.98 -12.06
CA ILE A 320 2.45 -8.52 -12.49
C ILE A 320 2.32 -7.91 -13.88
N ASP A 321 2.92 -6.74 -14.10
CA ASP A 321 3.07 -6.20 -15.43
C ASP A 321 4.08 -7.05 -16.21
N PRO A 322 3.68 -7.65 -17.36
CA PRO A 322 4.61 -8.46 -18.17
C PRO A 322 5.83 -7.67 -18.67
N ALA A 323 5.72 -6.34 -18.76
CA ALA A 323 6.81 -5.45 -19.18
C ALA A 323 7.71 -5.00 -18.04
N ALA A 324 7.40 -5.38 -16.77
CA ALA A 324 8.19 -4.97 -15.62
C ALA A 324 9.63 -5.51 -15.68
N ASP A 325 10.60 -4.62 -15.45
CA ASP A 325 12.00 -4.99 -15.35
C ASP A 325 12.29 -5.74 -14.05
N ARG A 326 12.39 -7.06 -14.12
CA ARG A 326 12.68 -7.92 -12.96
C ARG A 326 14.11 -7.80 -12.42
N THR A 327 14.97 -7.07 -13.12
CA THR A 327 16.34 -6.78 -12.63
C THR A 327 16.39 -5.59 -11.66
N GLY A 328 15.34 -4.76 -11.66
CA GLY A 328 15.22 -3.55 -10.85
C GLY A 328 16.17 -2.43 -11.27
N LYS A 329 16.64 -2.43 -12.51
CA LYS A 329 17.44 -1.34 -13.09
C LYS A 329 16.59 -0.18 -13.56
N GLU A 330 15.38 -0.48 -14.01
CA GLU A 330 14.42 0.51 -14.50
C GLU A 330 13.26 0.64 -13.52
N VAL A 331 12.75 1.87 -13.36
CA VAL A 331 11.57 2.15 -12.55
C VAL A 331 10.34 1.91 -13.42
N LEU A 332 9.43 1.04 -12.97
CA LEU A 332 8.18 0.80 -13.66
C LEU A 332 7.34 2.09 -13.69
N PRO A 333 6.87 2.56 -14.85
CA PRO A 333 6.00 3.72 -14.93
C PRO A 333 4.64 3.45 -14.28
N VAL A 334 4.03 4.52 -13.79
CA VAL A 334 2.66 4.46 -13.25
C VAL A 334 1.66 4.29 -14.39
N THR A 335 0.78 3.32 -14.29
CA THR A 335 -0.34 3.13 -15.22
C THR A 335 -1.62 3.73 -14.63
N ARG A 336 -2.15 4.76 -15.27
CA ARG A 336 -3.43 5.36 -14.90
C ARG A 336 -4.55 4.70 -15.68
N VAL A 337 -5.43 4.00 -14.95
CA VAL A 337 -6.55 3.25 -15.53
C VAL A 337 -7.85 4.01 -15.22
N PRO A 338 -8.64 4.39 -16.25
CA PRO A 338 -9.90 5.09 -16.03
C PRO A 338 -10.94 4.18 -15.38
N GLY A 339 -11.78 4.78 -14.53
CA GLY A 339 -12.88 4.08 -13.86
C GLY A 339 -12.44 3.34 -12.60
N MET A 340 -13.37 2.60 -12.02
CA MET A 340 -13.20 1.85 -10.79
C MET A 340 -13.10 0.35 -11.10
N GLY A 341 -12.07 -0.35 -10.58
CA GLY A 341 -11.87 -1.77 -10.81
C GLY A 341 -11.32 -2.10 -12.22
N GLY A 342 -11.91 -3.10 -12.84
CA GLY A 342 -11.46 -3.62 -14.14
C GLY A 342 -10.34 -4.66 -14.03
N GLU A 343 -10.00 -5.28 -15.17
CA GLU A 343 -9.01 -6.39 -15.24
C GLU A 343 -7.65 -6.02 -14.63
N ALA A 344 -7.28 -4.74 -14.70
CA ALA A 344 -6.03 -4.25 -14.13
C ALA A 344 -5.93 -4.40 -12.59
N CYS A 345 -7.06 -4.49 -11.89
CA CYS A 345 -7.07 -4.67 -10.43
C CYS A 345 -6.96 -6.15 -10.00
N GLY A 346 -7.10 -7.07 -10.96
CA GLY A 346 -7.20 -8.50 -10.69
C GLY A 346 -8.59 -8.94 -10.20
N PRO A 347 -8.86 -10.26 -10.22
CA PRO A 347 -10.21 -10.78 -10.00
C PRO A 347 -10.77 -10.49 -8.60
N VAL A 348 -9.95 -10.55 -7.56
CA VAL A 348 -10.38 -10.33 -6.16
C VAL A 348 -10.89 -8.90 -5.98
N VAL A 349 -10.10 -7.90 -6.36
CA VAL A 349 -10.50 -6.48 -6.25
C VAL A 349 -11.68 -6.15 -7.16
N MET A 350 -11.84 -6.84 -8.29
CA MET A 350 -13.02 -6.66 -9.15
C MET A 350 -14.31 -7.11 -8.46
N GLU A 351 -14.26 -8.18 -7.68
CA GLU A 351 -15.42 -8.64 -6.90
C GLU A 351 -15.79 -7.60 -5.82
N ASP A 352 -14.80 -7.02 -5.13
CA ASP A 352 -15.03 -5.93 -4.17
C ASP A 352 -15.70 -4.72 -4.81
N VAL A 353 -15.16 -4.27 -5.92
CA VAL A 353 -15.69 -3.09 -6.63
C VAL A 353 -17.15 -3.25 -7.03
N ALA A 354 -17.59 -4.48 -7.33
CA ALA A 354 -18.97 -4.75 -7.73
C ALA A 354 -20.01 -4.39 -6.65
N PHE A 355 -19.64 -4.35 -5.37
CA PHE A 355 -20.55 -3.95 -4.30
C PHE A 355 -20.21 -2.59 -3.65
N ILE A 356 -18.96 -2.12 -3.70
CA ILE A 356 -18.49 -0.92 -3.01
C ILE A 356 -19.32 0.33 -3.39
N GLU A 357 -19.68 0.48 -4.65
CA GLU A 357 -20.51 1.60 -5.12
C GLU A 357 -21.91 1.56 -4.51
N ARG A 358 -22.51 0.36 -4.37
CA ARG A 358 -23.82 0.17 -3.71
C ARG A 358 -23.72 0.38 -2.20
N PHE A 359 -22.58 0.05 -1.61
CA PHE A 359 -22.29 0.33 -0.20
C PHE A 359 -22.33 1.83 0.08
N GLN A 360 -21.66 2.65 -0.74
CA GLN A 360 -21.72 4.11 -0.65
C GLN A 360 -23.15 4.64 -0.69
N GLN A 361 -23.96 4.19 -1.67
CA GLN A 361 -25.36 4.59 -1.81
C GLN A 361 -26.19 4.21 -0.57
N GLY A 362 -25.99 3.00 -0.04
CA GLY A 362 -26.66 2.50 1.15
C GLY A 362 -26.29 3.29 2.41
N ALA A 363 -25.01 3.58 2.60
CA ALA A 363 -24.50 4.31 3.75
C ALA A 363 -25.05 5.76 3.82
N GLU A 364 -25.35 6.38 2.70
CA GLU A 364 -25.97 7.72 2.61
C GLU A 364 -27.48 7.72 2.79
N SER A 365 -28.11 6.55 2.79
CA SER A 365 -29.57 6.45 2.93
C SER A 365 -30.03 6.88 4.32
N ARG A 366 -31.12 7.65 4.38
CA ARG A 366 -31.81 7.97 5.65
C ARG A 366 -32.36 6.72 6.37
N GLY A 367 -32.50 5.61 5.65
CA GLY A 367 -32.92 4.32 6.19
C GLY A 367 -31.82 3.61 6.96
N PHE A 368 -30.54 3.90 6.69
CA PHE A 368 -29.40 3.35 7.40
C PHE A 368 -29.23 4.03 8.76
N LYS A 369 -29.12 3.27 9.83
CA LYS A 369 -29.06 3.78 11.21
C LYS A 369 -27.70 3.64 11.87
N GLY A 370 -26.69 3.27 11.11
CA GLY A 370 -25.34 3.00 11.55
C GLY A 370 -24.96 1.53 11.39
N ALA A 371 -23.65 1.27 11.31
CA ALA A 371 -23.13 -0.08 11.14
C ALA A 371 -23.24 -0.90 12.44
N VAL A 372 -23.52 -2.19 12.27
CA VAL A 372 -23.43 -3.18 13.35
C VAL A 372 -22.32 -4.15 12.98
N MET A 373 -21.22 -4.12 13.71
CA MET A 373 -19.99 -4.83 13.37
C MET A 373 -19.76 -6.01 14.31
N GLY A 374 -19.45 -7.17 13.75
CA GLY A 374 -19.06 -8.38 14.45
C GLY A 374 -17.60 -8.41 14.91
N GLU A 375 -17.18 -9.55 15.46
CA GLU A 375 -15.77 -9.73 15.89
C GLU A 375 -14.80 -9.82 14.71
N GLN A 376 -15.23 -10.35 13.57
CA GLN A 376 -14.41 -10.40 12.35
C GLN A 376 -14.15 -9.00 11.76
N GLU A 377 -14.90 -7.98 12.18
CA GLU A 377 -14.77 -6.58 11.75
C GLU A 377 -14.10 -5.71 12.83
N VAL A 378 -13.41 -6.33 13.80
CA VAL A 378 -12.78 -5.61 14.93
C VAL A 378 -11.76 -4.56 14.47
N ARG A 379 -11.08 -4.80 13.34
CA ARG A 379 -10.12 -3.82 12.77
C ARG A 379 -10.82 -2.59 12.22
N VAL A 380 -12.00 -2.73 11.63
CA VAL A 380 -12.83 -1.60 11.19
C VAL A 380 -13.24 -0.74 12.38
N ARG A 381 -13.71 -1.36 13.48
CA ARG A 381 -14.01 -0.63 14.73
C ARG A 381 -12.78 0.11 15.25
N ARG A 382 -11.63 -0.58 15.33
CA ARG A 382 -10.37 0.03 15.80
C ARG A 382 -9.91 1.19 14.92
N PHE A 383 -10.10 1.07 13.59
CA PHE A 383 -9.82 2.15 12.65
C PHE A 383 -10.64 3.40 12.99
N TYR A 384 -11.95 3.26 13.23
CA TYR A 384 -12.80 4.40 13.59
C TYR A 384 -12.50 4.97 14.97
N ASP A 385 -12.16 4.15 15.96
CA ASP A 385 -11.72 4.60 17.27
C ASP A 385 -10.49 5.52 17.14
N GLU A 386 -9.53 5.15 16.31
CA GLU A 386 -8.35 5.97 16.06
C GLU A 386 -8.69 7.22 15.25
N TYR A 387 -9.46 7.06 14.16
CA TYR A 387 -9.87 8.16 13.30
C TYR A 387 -10.58 9.28 14.06
N TYR A 388 -11.48 8.93 14.98
CA TYR A 388 -12.20 9.93 15.79
C TYR A 388 -11.29 10.71 16.73
N LYS A 389 -10.18 10.16 17.19
CA LYS A 389 -9.19 10.93 17.98
C LYS A 389 -8.65 12.11 17.18
N TYR A 390 -8.36 11.91 15.90
CA TYR A 390 -7.90 12.98 15.01
C TYR A 390 -9.03 13.97 14.66
N MET A 391 -10.24 13.48 14.45
CA MET A 391 -11.37 14.33 14.03
C MET A 391 -11.95 15.19 15.16
N THR A 392 -11.91 14.73 16.40
CA THR A 392 -12.46 15.48 17.55
C THR A 392 -11.53 16.53 18.10
N CYS A 393 -10.36 16.71 17.49
CA CYS A 393 -9.37 17.72 17.86
C CYS A 393 -8.95 17.75 19.34
N LEU A 394 -9.14 16.67 20.08
CA LEU A 394 -8.63 16.57 21.45
C LEU A 394 -7.09 16.68 21.53
N LEU A 395 -6.41 16.56 20.39
CA LEU A 395 -4.97 16.77 20.27
C LEU A 395 -4.59 18.21 19.85
N TYR A 396 -5.56 19.04 19.42
CA TYR A 396 -5.31 20.39 18.89
C TYR A 396 -5.98 21.51 19.68
N THR A 397 -6.68 21.20 20.78
CA THR A 397 -7.41 22.20 21.58
C THR A 397 -6.77 22.51 22.93
N SER A 398 -5.56 22.10 23.21
CA SER A 398 -4.77 22.73 24.26
C SER A 398 -4.05 23.91 23.63
N ASP A 399 -4.57 25.11 23.93
CA ASP A 399 -4.00 26.42 23.64
C ASP A 399 -4.29 27.00 22.23
N ALA A 400 -5.53 27.48 22.07
CA ALA A 400 -5.79 28.64 21.26
C ALA A 400 -6.27 29.76 22.16
#